data_01188039c5e2b5deeeee0b3c5f864cd3
#
_entry.id   01188039c5e2b5deeeee0b3c5f864cd3
#
_cell.length_a   1.000
_cell.length_b   1.000
_cell.length_c   1.000
_cell.angle_alpha   90.00
_cell.angle_beta   90.00
_cell.angle_gamma   90.00
#
_symmetry.space_group_name_H-M   'P 1'
#
loop_
_entity.id
_entity.type
_entity.pdbx_description
1 polymer ?
#
loop_
_entity_poly.entity_id
_entity_poly.type
_entity_poly.pdbx_seq_one_letter_code
_entity_poly.pdbx_strand_id
1 'polypeptide(L)'
;MIMGVQAQGITQERYSLIPRVLVFPVDEKGQVLLLKGASNKKIWANLWNGPGGHLEAGESIVAGAKRELLEETGLSAGKLIHCGQIVVDTGINPGIIFFVFKAKELSGVVRSSVEGELSWFSQPQALKLKLVEDLYTLLPLVMRHRANEKPFWGHYSYDENDQLVMRFSR
;
A
#
# COMPACT_ATOMS: atom_id res chain seq x y z
N MET A 1 5.57 17.45 32.88
CA MET A 1 4.97 18.38 31.88
C MET A 1 4.18 17.54 30.90
N ILE A 2 2.87 17.69 30.86
CA ILE A 2 2.01 16.96 29.90
C ILE A 2 2.11 17.71 28.58
N MET A 3 2.64 17.04 27.53
CA MET A 3 2.65 17.61 26.18
C MET A 3 1.23 17.55 25.61
N GLY A 4 0.57 18.69 25.54
CA GLY A 4 -0.74 18.84 24.92
C GLY A 4 -0.63 18.93 23.38
N VAL A 5 -1.76 18.89 22.67
CA VAL A 5 -1.85 19.00 21.21
C VAL A 5 -1.11 20.23 20.67
N GLN A 6 -1.21 21.36 21.35
CA GLN A 6 -0.53 22.62 20.96
C GLN A 6 1.00 22.51 20.96
N ALA A 7 1.57 21.65 21.81
CA ALA A 7 3.02 21.45 21.88
C ALA A 7 3.57 20.65 20.68
N GLN A 8 2.73 20.06 19.83
CA GLN A 8 3.15 19.32 18.64
C GLN A 8 3.60 20.24 17.48
N GLY A 9 3.36 21.56 17.59
CA GLY A 9 3.83 22.53 16.59
C GLY A 9 3.26 22.32 15.19
N ILE A 10 2.06 21.75 15.08
CA ILE A 10 1.39 21.50 13.80
C ILE A 10 0.95 22.85 13.22
N THR A 11 1.47 23.20 12.03
CA THR A 11 1.05 24.37 11.27
C THR A 11 0.66 23.95 9.86
N GLN A 12 -0.31 24.64 9.25
CA GLN A 12 -0.78 24.36 7.89
C GLN A 12 0.24 24.73 6.79
N GLU A 13 1.25 25.52 7.14
CA GLU A 13 2.28 25.98 6.20
C GLU A 13 3.37 24.95 5.94
N ARG A 14 3.47 23.90 6.76
CA ARG A 14 4.48 22.85 6.60
C ARG A 14 4.01 21.80 5.61
N TYR A 15 4.97 21.25 4.87
CA TYR A 15 4.73 20.06 4.04
C TYR A 15 4.15 18.94 4.91
N SER A 16 3.01 18.43 4.50
CA SER A 16 2.28 17.37 5.19
C SER A 16 2.07 16.16 4.27
N LEU A 17 1.82 15.00 4.85
CA LEU A 17 1.65 13.76 4.12
C LEU A 17 0.29 13.13 4.47
N ILE A 18 -0.46 12.71 3.45
CA ILE A 18 -1.66 11.89 3.61
C ILE A 18 -1.21 10.44 3.79
N PRO A 19 -1.43 9.83 4.97
CA PRO A 19 -1.01 8.46 5.23
C PRO A 19 -1.97 7.47 4.58
N ARG A 20 -1.39 6.46 3.92
CA ARG A 20 -2.08 5.33 3.30
C ARG A 20 -1.39 4.03 3.66
N VAL A 21 -2.12 2.93 3.57
CA VAL A 21 -1.57 1.58 3.66
C VAL A 21 -1.73 0.87 2.32
N LEU A 22 -0.79 0.00 2.01
CA LEU A 22 -0.83 -0.91 0.87
C LEU A 22 -0.45 -2.30 1.36
N VAL A 23 -1.34 -3.27 1.17
CA VAL A 23 -1.19 -4.61 1.74
C VAL A 23 -1.14 -5.64 0.62
N PHE A 24 -0.16 -6.53 0.68
CA PHE A 24 -0.02 -7.65 -0.26
C PHE A 24 -0.29 -8.96 0.48
N PRO A 25 -1.51 -9.51 0.41
CA PRO A 25 -1.81 -10.83 0.95
C PRO A 25 -1.09 -11.90 0.15
N VAL A 26 -0.38 -12.79 0.84
CA VAL A 26 0.38 -13.88 0.22
C VAL A 26 -0.02 -15.19 0.87
N ASP A 27 -0.53 -16.11 0.05
CA ASP A 27 -0.96 -17.44 0.49
C ASP A 27 0.22 -18.39 0.76
N GLU A 28 -0.10 -19.62 1.17
CA GLU A 28 0.90 -20.65 1.46
C GLU A 28 1.62 -21.16 0.19
N LYS A 29 1.03 -20.97 -0.98
CA LYS A 29 1.63 -21.31 -2.27
C LYS A 29 2.54 -20.21 -2.81
N GLY A 30 2.63 -19.08 -2.09
CA GLY A 30 3.40 -17.91 -2.53
C GLY A 30 2.70 -17.05 -3.59
N GLN A 31 1.37 -17.23 -3.78
CA GLN A 31 0.58 -16.38 -4.66
C GLN A 31 0.18 -15.11 -3.93
N VAL A 32 0.13 -14.00 -4.64
CA VAL A 32 -0.32 -12.70 -4.13
C VAL A 32 -1.76 -12.44 -4.57
N LEU A 33 -2.60 -11.95 -3.65
CA LEU A 33 -3.93 -11.46 -3.97
C LEU A 33 -3.84 -10.01 -4.42
N LEU A 34 -4.37 -9.73 -5.61
CA LEU A 34 -4.47 -8.38 -6.14
C LEU A 34 -5.93 -8.01 -6.37
N LEU A 35 -6.20 -6.71 -6.30
CA LEU A 35 -7.48 -6.08 -6.54
C LEU A 35 -7.41 -5.32 -7.88
N LYS A 36 -8.31 -5.64 -8.80
CA LYS A 36 -8.52 -4.88 -10.03
C LYS A 36 -9.55 -3.79 -9.77
N GLY A 37 -9.14 -2.53 -9.83
CA GLY A 37 -10.04 -1.41 -9.61
C GLY A 37 -11.26 -1.45 -10.53
N ALA A 38 -12.43 -1.19 -9.96
CA ALA A 38 -13.68 -1.13 -10.72
C ALA A 38 -13.60 -0.10 -11.86
N SER A 39 -14.29 -0.36 -12.97
CA SER A 39 -14.19 0.48 -14.17
C SER A 39 -14.69 1.93 -13.99
N ASN A 40 -15.50 2.16 -12.97
CA ASN A 40 -16.04 3.48 -12.61
C ASN A 40 -15.18 4.27 -11.62
N LYS A 41 -14.04 3.72 -11.18
CA LYS A 41 -13.11 4.46 -10.30
C LYS A 41 -12.48 5.63 -11.04
N LYS A 42 -12.29 6.75 -10.33
CA LYS A 42 -11.61 7.95 -10.87
C LYS A 42 -10.12 7.72 -11.08
N ILE A 43 -9.51 6.87 -10.24
CA ILE A 43 -8.07 6.57 -10.26
C ILE A 43 -7.91 5.05 -10.32
N TRP A 44 -7.00 4.57 -11.17
CA TRP A 44 -6.64 3.15 -11.33
C TRP A 44 -7.78 2.23 -11.79
N ALA A 45 -8.79 2.77 -12.49
CA ALA A 45 -9.82 1.96 -13.11
C ALA A 45 -9.22 0.87 -14.01
N ASN A 46 -9.67 -0.38 -13.84
CA ASN A 46 -9.19 -1.54 -14.57
C ASN A 46 -7.69 -1.88 -14.41
N LEU A 47 -6.98 -1.26 -13.49
CA LEU A 47 -5.61 -1.60 -13.13
C LEU A 47 -5.59 -2.49 -11.89
N TRP A 48 -4.62 -3.41 -11.85
CA TRP A 48 -4.39 -4.26 -10.69
C TRP A 48 -3.47 -3.58 -9.69
N ASN A 49 -3.82 -3.66 -8.41
CA ASN A 49 -3.07 -3.12 -7.29
C ASN A 49 -3.16 -4.05 -6.06
N GLY A 50 -2.40 -3.79 -5.03
CA GLY A 50 -2.64 -4.37 -3.70
C GLY A 50 -3.87 -3.73 -3.05
N PRO A 51 -4.60 -4.47 -2.19
CA PRO A 51 -5.59 -3.87 -1.30
C PRO A 51 -4.97 -2.78 -0.44
N GLY A 52 -5.76 -1.75 -0.11
CA GLY A 52 -5.28 -0.67 0.74
C GLY A 52 -6.04 0.64 0.56
N GLY A 53 -5.79 1.58 1.45
CA GLY A 53 -6.51 2.84 1.46
C GLY A 53 -5.93 3.84 2.46
N HIS A 54 -6.73 4.82 2.84
CA HIS A 54 -6.33 5.87 3.76
C HIS A 54 -6.36 5.40 5.21
N LEU A 55 -5.44 5.93 6.02
CA LEU A 55 -5.58 5.83 7.48
C LEU A 55 -6.70 6.76 7.94
N GLU A 56 -7.49 6.27 8.89
CA GLU A 56 -8.51 7.05 9.57
C GLU A 56 -7.99 7.70 10.85
N ALA A 57 -8.64 8.77 11.28
CA ALA A 57 -8.30 9.44 12.53
C ALA A 57 -8.50 8.48 13.72
N GLY A 58 -7.51 8.40 14.59
CA GLY A 58 -7.57 7.59 15.81
C GLY A 58 -7.13 6.13 15.63
N GLU A 59 -6.80 5.68 14.40
CA GLU A 59 -6.25 4.34 14.19
C GLU A 59 -4.72 4.33 14.06
N SER A 60 -4.11 3.21 14.42
CA SER A 60 -2.69 2.98 14.14
C SER A 60 -2.52 2.48 12.70
N ILE A 61 -1.29 2.63 12.16
CA ILE A 61 -0.94 2.14 10.83
C ILE A 61 -1.26 0.64 10.66
N VAL A 62 -0.99 -0.17 11.69
CA VAL A 62 -1.29 -1.61 11.68
C VAL A 62 -2.79 -1.89 11.73
N ALA A 63 -3.55 -1.09 12.49
CA ALA A 63 -5.00 -1.21 12.53
C ALA A 63 -5.62 -0.87 11.17
N GLY A 64 -5.20 0.23 10.54
CA GLY A 64 -5.63 0.60 9.19
C GLY A 64 -5.31 -0.47 8.15
N ALA A 65 -4.10 -1.04 8.19
CA ALA A 65 -3.73 -2.13 7.28
C ALA A 65 -4.63 -3.38 7.45
N LYS A 66 -4.99 -3.73 8.70
CA LYS A 66 -5.90 -4.85 8.98
C LYS A 66 -7.34 -4.55 8.54
N ARG A 67 -7.82 -3.33 8.78
CA ARG A 67 -9.15 -2.88 8.38
C ARG A 67 -9.30 -2.92 6.87
N GLU A 68 -8.41 -2.27 6.13
CA GLU A 68 -8.42 -2.24 4.66
C GLU A 68 -8.34 -3.66 4.06
N LEU A 69 -7.47 -4.52 4.60
CA LEU A 69 -7.38 -5.91 4.18
C LEU A 69 -8.73 -6.62 4.32
N LEU A 70 -9.38 -6.48 5.49
CA LEU A 70 -10.66 -7.12 5.76
C LEU A 70 -11.78 -6.56 4.88
N GLU A 71 -11.88 -5.24 4.76
CA GLU A 71 -12.94 -4.55 4.02
C GLU A 71 -12.89 -4.86 2.53
N GLU A 72 -11.68 -4.79 1.93
CA GLU A 72 -11.53 -4.98 0.50
C GLU A 72 -11.46 -6.44 0.07
N THR A 73 -11.05 -7.36 0.96
CA THR A 73 -10.81 -8.76 0.56
C THR A 73 -11.60 -9.81 1.33
N GLY A 74 -12.14 -9.48 2.49
CA GLY A 74 -12.74 -10.44 3.43
C GLY A 74 -11.72 -11.27 4.19
N LEU A 75 -10.42 -10.99 4.06
CA LEU A 75 -9.35 -11.73 4.73
C LEU A 75 -8.84 -11.01 5.98
N SER A 76 -8.42 -11.80 6.94
CA SER A 76 -7.63 -11.38 8.10
C SER A 76 -6.24 -11.99 8.02
N ALA A 77 -5.24 -11.31 8.58
CA ALA A 77 -3.85 -11.79 8.62
C ALA A 77 -3.40 -12.04 10.05
N GLY A 78 -2.89 -13.23 10.34
CA GLY A 78 -2.20 -13.56 11.59
C GLY A 78 -0.85 -12.86 11.68
N LYS A 79 -0.23 -12.55 10.52
CA LYS A 79 1.06 -11.90 10.46
C LYS A 79 1.09 -10.79 9.40
N LEU A 80 1.40 -9.56 9.85
CA LEU A 80 1.73 -8.43 8.98
C LEU A 80 3.23 -8.15 9.05
N ILE A 81 3.90 -8.18 7.91
CA ILE A 81 5.31 -7.87 7.76
C ILE A 81 5.41 -6.48 7.14
N HIS A 82 5.95 -5.52 7.88
CA HIS A 82 6.22 -4.19 7.35
C HIS A 82 7.42 -4.27 6.40
N CYS A 83 7.15 -4.11 5.11
CA CYS A 83 8.18 -4.22 4.06
C CYS A 83 8.90 -2.90 3.83
N GLY A 84 8.22 -1.79 3.98
CA GLY A 84 8.80 -0.46 3.78
C GLY A 84 7.76 0.64 3.80
N GLN A 85 8.23 1.87 3.58
CA GLN A 85 7.39 3.05 3.38
C GLN A 85 7.88 3.85 2.18
N ILE A 86 6.94 4.52 1.53
CA ILE A 86 7.16 5.27 0.30
C ILE A 86 6.54 6.65 0.44
N VAL A 87 7.33 7.69 0.31
CA VAL A 87 6.83 9.06 0.18
C VAL A 87 6.63 9.35 -1.30
N VAL A 88 5.45 9.85 -1.65
CA VAL A 88 5.13 10.30 -3.01
C VAL A 88 5.04 11.82 -2.98
N ASP A 89 6.01 12.45 -3.62
CA ASP A 89 6.05 13.88 -3.83
C ASP A 89 5.47 14.20 -5.22
N THR A 90 4.30 14.81 -5.22
CA THR A 90 3.62 15.23 -6.45
C THR A 90 3.88 16.69 -6.81
N GLY A 91 4.79 17.36 -6.09
CA GLY A 91 5.05 18.80 -6.23
C GLY A 91 3.98 19.71 -5.60
N ILE A 92 2.97 19.13 -4.95
CA ILE A 92 1.92 19.84 -4.23
C ILE A 92 1.85 19.41 -2.76
N ASN A 93 1.27 20.24 -1.91
CA ASN A 93 1.04 19.96 -0.50
C ASN A 93 -0.46 19.74 -0.27
N PRO A 94 -0.89 18.61 0.35
CA PRO A 94 -0.08 17.54 0.92
C PRO A 94 0.44 16.53 -0.14
N GLY A 95 1.58 15.90 0.17
CA GLY A 95 2.03 14.68 -0.48
C GLY A 95 1.37 13.43 0.10
N ILE A 96 1.88 12.25 -0.24
CA ILE A 96 1.34 10.96 0.22
C ILE A 96 2.47 10.14 0.86
N ILE A 97 2.14 9.37 1.89
CA ILE A 97 3.01 8.32 2.41
C ILE A 97 2.27 6.98 2.42
N PHE A 98 2.85 5.96 1.78
CA PHE A 98 2.39 4.58 1.85
C PHE A 98 3.20 3.79 2.86
N PHE A 99 2.52 3.05 3.74
CA PHE A 99 3.10 1.99 4.56
C PHE A 99 2.78 0.66 3.89
N VAL A 100 3.83 -0.05 3.46
CA VAL A 100 3.71 -1.25 2.64
C VAL A 100 3.87 -2.49 3.50
N PHE A 101 2.86 -3.37 3.46
CA PHE A 101 2.82 -4.60 4.23
C PHE A 101 2.70 -5.83 3.32
N LYS A 102 3.32 -6.93 3.76
CA LYS A 102 3.00 -8.27 3.29
C LYS A 102 2.22 -8.99 4.38
N ALA A 103 1.01 -9.46 4.03
CA ALA A 103 0.13 -10.20 4.93
C ALA A 103 0.28 -11.69 4.71
N LYS A 104 0.45 -12.45 5.80
CA LYS A 104 0.58 -13.91 5.81
C LYS A 104 -0.30 -14.52 6.91
N GLU A 105 -0.36 -15.86 6.94
CA GLU A 105 -1.22 -16.57 7.87
C GLU A 105 -2.67 -16.10 7.74
N LEU A 106 -3.14 -16.14 6.48
CA LEU A 106 -4.42 -15.60 6.09
C LEU A 106 -5.57 -16.50 6.53
N SER A 107 -6.65 -15.88 6.98
CA SER A 107 -7.92 -16.53 7.34
C SER A 107 -9.09 -15.72 6.78
N GLY A 108 -10.24 -16.36 6.65
CA GLY A 108 -11.43 -15.75 6.06
C GLY A 108 -11.71 -16.28 4.65
N VAL A 109 -12.66 -15.68 3.99
CA VAL A 109 -13.08 -16.04 2.63
C VAL A 109 -12.95 -14.83 1.73
N VAL A 110 -12.21 -14.98 0.63
CA VAL A 110 -12.07 -13.90 -0.37
C VAL A 110 -13.44 -13.51 -0.89
N ARG A 111 -13.77 -12.25 -0.78
CA ARG A 111 -15.02 -11.65 -1.26
C ARG A 111 -14.71 -10.39 -2.02
N SER A 112 -15.10 -10.36 -3.29
CA SER A 112 -15.08 -9.11 -4.06
C SER A 112 -15.98 -8.08 -3.40
N SER A 113 -15.54 -6.84 -3.40
CA SER A 113 -16.29 -5.69 -2.87
C SER A 113 -16.72 -4.78 -4.03
N VAL A 114 -17.37 -3.68 -3.71
CA VAL A 114 -17.67 -2.62 -4.69
C VAL A 114 -16.39 -1.98 -5.26
N GLU A 115 -15.25 -2.22 -4.63
CA GLU A 115 -13.95 -1.69 -5.03
C GLU A 115 -13.40 -2.36 -6.30
N GLY A 116 -13.81 -3.60 -6.60
CA GLY A 116 -13.38 -4.31 -7.80
C GLY A 116 -13.32 -5.84 -7.68
N GLU A 117 -12.57 -6.44 -8.58
CA GLU A 117 -12.38 -7.89 -8.71
C GLU A 117 -11.09 -8.33 -8.02
N LEU A 118 -11.12 -9.45 -7.29
CA LEU A 118 -9.98 -10.04 -6.60
C LEU A 118 -9.53 -11.31 -7.28
N SER A 119 -8.22 -11.49 -7.44
CA SER A 119 -7.65 -12.74 -7.96
C SER A 119 -6.25 -13.01 -7.43
N TRP A 120 -5.93 -14.31 -7.29
CA TRP A 120 -4.62 -14.81 -6.88
C TRP A 120 -3.70 -15.00 -8.07
N PHE A 121 -2.45 -14.57 -7.94
CA PHE A 121 -1.44 -14.68 -8.99
C PHE A 121 -0.09 -15.11 -8.42
N SER A 122 0.63 -15.96 -9.13
CA SER A 122 2.07 -16.02 -8.93
C SER A 122 2.72 -14.70 -9.34
N GLN A 123 3.88 -14.36 -8.77
CA GLN A 123 4.56 -13.11 -9.14
C GLN A 123 4.80 -12.97 -10.64
N PRO A 124 5.25 -14.03 -11.39
CA PRO A 124 5.42 -13.93 -12.85
C PRO A 124 4.11 -13.68 -13.61
N GLN A 125 2.98 -14.19 -13.11
CA GLN A 125 1.67 -13.93 -13.70
C GLN A 125 1.23 -12.47 -13.41
N ALA A 126 1.39 -12.02 -12.16
CA ALA A 126 1.05 -10.66 -11.76
C ALA A 126 1.76 -9.61 -12.62
N LEU A 127 3.07 -9.80 -12.88
CA LEU A 127 3.86 -8.86 -13.69
C LEU A 127 3.49 -8.80 -15.18
N LYS A 128 2.60 -9.67 -15.65
CA LYS A 128 2.04 -9.63 -17.02
C LYS A 128 0.69 -8.90 -17.08
N LEU A 129 0.12 -8.56 -15.93
CA LEU A 129 -1.15 -7.83 -15.86
C LEU A 129 -0.94 -6.34 -16.14
N LYS A 130 -2.05 -5.63 -16.38
CA LYS A 130 -2.05 -4.17 -16.35
C LYS A 130 -2.04 -3.71 -14.89
N LEU A 131 -0.85 -3.52 -14.35
CA LEU A 131 -0.65 -3.06 -12.98
C LEU A 131 -0.68 -1.53 -12.89
N VAL A 132 -0.91 -1.00 -11.69
CA VAL A 132 -0.50 0.37 -11.37
C VAL A 132 1.02 0.44 -11.56
N GLU A 133 1.50 1.53 -12.13
CA GLU A 133 2.85 1.66 -12.71
C GLU A 133 3.98 1.24 -11.75
N ASP A 134 3.92 1.68 -10.51
CA ASP A 134 4.95 1.40 -9.51
C ASP A 134 5.02 -0.08 -9.11
N LEU A 135 3.92 -0.84 -9.27
CA LEU A 135 3.88 -2.24 -8.89
C LEU A 135 4.83 -3.14 -9.70
N TYR A 136 5.20 -2.77 -10.91
CA TYR A 136 6.20 -3.53 -11.66
C TYR A 136 7.55 -3.58 -10.95
N THR A 137 7.86 -2.56 -10.13
CA THR A 137 9.06 -2.50 -9.28
C THR A 137 8.77 -2.91 -7.84
N LEU A 138 7.67 -2.40 -7.27
CA LEU A 138 7.34 -2.58 -5.86
C LEU A 138 6.97 -4.04 -5.52
N LEU A 139 6.15 -4.68 -6.34
CA LEU A 139 5.71 -6.05 -6.06
C LEU A 139 6.88 -7.05 -5.93
N PRO A 140 7.90 -7.09 -6.82
CA PRO A 140 9.09 -7.91 -6.61
C PRO A 140 9.84 -7.59 -5.32
N LEU A 141 9.91 -6.32 -4.91
CA LEU A 141 10.54 -5.92 -3.64
C LEU A 141 9.79 -6.51 -2.45
N VAL A 142 8.47 -6.40 -2.45
CA VAL A 142 7.61 -6.94 -1.37
C VAL A 142 7.67 -8.47 -1.34
N MET A 143 7.55 -9.13 -2.49
CA MET A 143 7.52 -10.60 -2.55
C MET A 143 8.79 -11.23 -1.99
N ARG A 144 9.97 -10.68 -2.28
CA ARG A 144 11.26 -11.16 -1.76
C ARG A 144 11.56 -10.73 -0.31
N HIS A 145 10.87 -9.68 0.22
CA HIS A 145 11.15 -9.15 1.56
C HIS A 145 10.84 -10.19 2.65
N ARG A 146 11.76 -10.37 3.59
CA ARG A 146 11.64 -11.33 4.71
C ARG A 146 11.30 -10.60 6.00
N ALA A 147 10.66 -11.30 6.94
CA ALA A 147 10.20 -10.71 8.21
C ALA A 147 11.33 -10.15 9.10
N ASN A 148 12.56 -10.64 8.92
CA ASN A 148 13.73 -10.20 9.67
C ASN A 148 14.62 -9.18 8.91
N GLU A 149 14.20 -8.77 7.73
CA GLU A 149 14.90 -7.74 6.95
C GLU A 149 14.47 -6.34 7.41
N LYS A 150 15.38 -5.37 7.26
CA LYS A 150 15.05 -3.96 7.48
C LYS A 150 14.09 -3.49 6.42
N PRO A 151 13.06 -2.68 6.78
CA PRO A 151 12.17 -2.09 5.81
C PRO A 151 12.92 -1.23 4.80
N PHE A 152 12.44 -1.21 3.56
CA PHE A 152 12.95 -0.28 2.55
C PHE A 152 12.32 1.11 2.71
N TRP A 153 13.03 2.11 2.23
CA TRP A 153 12.54 3.48 2.08
C TRP A 153 12.39 3.78 0.60
N GLY A 154 11.22 4.25 0.20
CA GLY A 154 10.94 4.68 -1.15
C GLY A 154 10.67 6.17 -1.21
N HIS A 155 11.09 6.79 -2.29
CA HIS A 155 10.72 8.14 -2.67
C HIS A 155 10.30 8.15 -4.12
N TYR A 156 9.07 8.55 -4.37
CA TYR A 156 8.49 8.72 -5.70
C TYR A 156 8.35 10.19 -5.99
N SER A 157 8.72 10.59 -7.17
CA SER A 157 8.53 11.94 -7.69
C SER A 157 8.20 11.86 -9.18
N TYR A 158 7.88 12.99 -9.79
CA TYR A 158 7.62 13.06 -11.22
C TYR A 158 8.65 13.97 -11.86
N ASP A 159 9.13 13.61 -13.03
CA ASP A 159 10.05 14.45 -13.81
C ASP A 159 9.29 15.53 -14.60
N GLU A 160 10.02 16.32 -15.38
CA GLU A 160 9.47 17.39 -16.22
C GLU A 160 8.50 16.91 -17.33
N ASN A 161 8.50 15.61 -17.64
CA ASN A 161 7.61 14.96 -18.60
C ASN A 161 6.46 14.21 -17.92
N ASP A 162 6.23 14.46 -16.62
CA ASP A 162 5.22 13.77 -15.79
C ASP A 162 5.44 12.25 -15.70
N GLN A 163 6.70 11.79 -15.82
CA GLN A 163 7.06 10.39 -15.69
C GLN A 163 7.45 10.06 -14.25
N LEU A 164 6.96 8.93 -13.76
CA LEU A 164 7.23 8.46 -12.40
C LEU A 164 8.71 8.09 -12.20
N VAL A 165 9.35 8.74 -11.25
CA VAL A 165 10.73 8.46 -10.82
C VAL A 165 10.72 7.81 -9.45
N MET A 166 11.21 6.58 -9.37
CA MET A 166 11.25 5.79 -8.14
C MET A 166 12.67 5.62 -7.64
N ARG A 167 12.91 5.96 -6.37
CA ARG A 167 14.20 5.74 -5.68
C ARG A 167 13.96 4.91 -4.43
N PHE A 168 14.77 3.86 -4.22
CA PHE A 168 14.71 3.01 -3.06
C PHE A 168 16.07 2.95 -2.35
N SER A 169 16.03 2.92 -0.99
CA SER A 169 17.17 2.69 -0.12
C SER A 169 16.81 1.71 1.00
N ARG A 170 17.81 1.14 1.68
CA ARG A 170 17.67 0.24 2.82
C ARG A 170 18.38 0.78 4.05
#